data_eafe065886f40e48b2957c09e04dce5d
#
_entry.id   eafe065886f40e48b2957c09e04dce5d
#
_cell.length_a   1.000
_cell.length_b   1.000
_cell.length_c   1.000
_cell.angle_alpha   90.00
_cell.angle_beta   90.00
_cell.angle_gamma   90.00
#
_symmetry.space_group_name_H-M   'P 1'
#
loop_
_entity.id
_entity.type
_entity.pdbx_description
1 polymer ?
#
loop_
_entity_poly.entity_id
_entity_poly.type
_entity_poly.pdbx_seq_one_letter_code
_entity_poly.pdbx_strand_id
1 'polypeptide(L)'
;MEEGTHKIKHLDIEEREEFFVDIARALEHTSRNAFIEGHRHFAAMSKSMAEAIRINADELARDELTNAERVLQQATAMIAQFKAVHPYPLVSMAIH
;
A
#
# COMPACT_ATOMS: atom_id res chain seq x y z
N MET A 1 -3.53 -10.03 8.11
CA MET A 1 -3.78 -8.60 8.06
C MET A 1 -3.50 -7.91 9.36
N GLU A 2 -4.11 -8.40 10.41
CA GLU A 2 -3.89 -7.78 11.71
C GLU A 2 -2.43 -7.83 12.13
N GLU A 3 -1.76 -8.90 11.77
CA GLU A 3 -0.35 -9.02 12.10
C GLU A 3 0.47 -7.92 11.47
N GLY A 4 0.11 -7.53 10.24
CA GLY A 4 0.82 -6.46 9.58
C GLY A 4 0.66 -5.13 10.26
N THR A 5 -0.55 -4.83 10.77
CA THR A 5 -0.80 -3.57 11.44
C THR A 5 -0.22 -3.56 12.84
N HIS A 6 -0.25 -4.70 13.53
CA HIS A 6 0.31 -4.78 14.88
C HIS A 6 1.82 -4.71 14.89
N LYS A 7 2.42 -5.02 13.77
CA LYS A 7 3.87 -5.08 13.69
C LYS A 7 4.53 -3.76 14.02
N ILE A 8 3.89 -2.65 13.66
CA ILE A 8 4.51 -1.34 13.89
C ILE A 8 4.58 -0.95 15.35
N LYS A 9 3.85 -1.63 16.21
CA LYS A 9 3.95 -1.36 17.64
C LYS A 9 5.35 -1.53 18.18
N HIS A 10 6.09 -2.47 17.63
CA HIS A 10 7.39 -2.85 18.13
C HIS A 10 8.55 -2.19 17.40
N LEU A 11 8.21 -1.32 16.44
CA LEU A 11 9.23 -0.64 15.65
C LEU A 11 9.53 0.72 16.25
N ASP A 12 10.78 1.15 16.14
CA ASP A 12 11.09 2.52 16.50
C ASP A 12 10.69 3.46 15.36
N ILE A 13 10.92 4.75 15.55
CA ILE A 13 10.45 5.74 14.59
C ILE A 13 11.08 5.54 13.22
N GLU A 14 12.38 5.28 13.18
CA GLU A 14 13.04 5.09 11.89
C GLU A 14 12.52 3.85 11.18
N GLU A 15 12.31 2.78 11.92
CA GLU A 15 11.78 1.55 11.35
C GLU A 15 10.36 1.74 10.85
N ARG A 16 9.56 2.51 11.57
CA ARG A 16 8.19 2.81 11.13
C ARG A 16 8.21 3.61 9.84
N GLU A 17 9.10 4.57 9.77
CA GLU A 17 9.20 5.38 8.57
C GLU A 17 9.56 4.51 7.36
N GLU A 18 10.52 3.61 7.52
CA GLU A 18 10.88 2.70 6.45
C GLU A 18 9.71 1.81 6.06
N PHE A 19 8.95 1.39 7.06
CA PHE A 19 7.81 0.54 6.79
C PHE A 19 6.78 1.26 5.94
N PHE A 20 6.51 2.52 6.24
CA PHE A 20 5.58 3.29 5.43
C PHE A 20 6.10 3.55 4.02
N VAL A 21 7.40 3.76 3.89
CA VAL A 21 8.00 3.90 2.57
C VAL A 21 7.85 2.61 1.76
N ASP A 22 8.03 1.47 2.40
CA ASP A 22 7.85 0.19 1.74
C ASP A 22 6.41 -0.02 1.31
N ILE A 23 5.46 0.37 2.13
CA ILE A 23 4.05 0.30 1.77
C ILE A 23 3.76 1.21 0.58
N ALA A 24 4.36 2.39 0.57
CA ALA A 24 4.18 3.30 -0.57
C ALA A 24 4.72 2.67 -1.85
N ARG A 25 5.85 1.99 -1.77
CA ARG A 25 6.40 1.30 -2.94
C ARG A 25 5.46 0.20 -3.42
N ALA A 26 4.87 -0.54 -2.50
CA ALA A 26 3.92 -1.59 -2.88
C ALA A 26 2.70 -1.00 -3.57
N LEU A 27 2.23 0.15 -3.08
CA LEU A 27 1.10 0.83 -3.72
C LEU A 27 1.48 1.35 -5.09
N GLU A 28 2.70 1.86 -5.26
CA GLU A 28 3.16 2.30 -6.56
C GLU A 28 3.21 1.15 -7.55
N HIS A 29 3.67 0.01 -7.09
CA HIS A 29 3.71 -1.18 -7.92
C HIS A 29 2.29 -1.60 -8.33
N THR A 30 1.38 -1.60 -7.37
CA THR A 30 -0.02 -1.92 -7.63
C THR A 30 -0.62 -0.95 -8.62
N SER A 31 -0.28 0.34 -8.48
CA SER A 31 -0.77 1.35 -9.39
C SER A 31 -0.31 1.10 -10.82
N ARG A 32 0.97 0.75 -10.99
CA ARG A 32 1.49 0.47 -12.33
C ARG A 32 0.82 -0.74 -12.95
N ASN A 33 0.62 -1.80 -12.17
CA ASN A 33 -0.06 -2.99 -12.67
C ASN A 33 -1.50 -2.69 -13.06
N ALA A 34 -2.17 -1.90 -12.23
CA ALA A 34 -3.55 -1.53 -12.51
C ALA A 34 -3.64 -0.71 -13.80
N PHE A 35 -2.70 0.19 -14.00
CA PHE A 35 -2.68 1.03 -15.19
C PHE A 35 -2.48 0.18 -16.44
N ILE A 36 -1.54 -0.75 -16.38
CA ILE A 36 -1.26 -1.63 -17.52
C ILE A 36 -2.48 -2.44 -17.88
N GLU A 37 -3.27 -2.83 -16.89
CA GLU A 37 -4.46 -3.64 -17.13
C GLU A 37 -5.69 -2.80 -17.45
N GLY A 38 -5.55 -1.51 -17.53
CA GLY A 38 -6.64 -0.64 -17.94
C GLY A 38 -7.51 -0.11 -16.82
N HIS A 39 -7.13 -0.35 -15.58
CA HIS A 39 -7.90 0.13 -14.42
C HIS A 39 -7.40 1.50 -13.99
N ARG A 40 -7.69 2.49 -14.81
CA ARG A 40 -7.11 3.82 -14.64
C ARG A 40 -7.51 4.49 -13.34
N HIS A 41 -8.76 4.34 -12.95
CA HIS A 41 -9.25 4.97 -11.74
C HIS A 41 -8.55 4.38 -10.51
N PHE A 42 -8.46 3.07 -10.48
CA PHE A 42 -7.79 2.40 -9.38
C PHE A 42 -6.30 2.74 -9.35
N ALA A 43 -5.68 2.81 -10.53
CA ALA A 43 -4.28 3.19 -10.61
C ALA A 43 -4.05 4.58 -10.06
N ALA A 44 -4.94 5.52 -10.39
CA ALA A 44 -4.81 6.89 -9.89
C ALA A 44 -4.98 6.94 -8.38
N MET A 45 -5.94 6.20 -7.83
CA MET A 45 -6.16 6.17 -6.39
C MET A 45 -4.96 5.58 -5.66
N SER A 46 -4.44 4.47 -6.18
CA SER A 46 -3.28 3.83 -5.56
C SER A 46 -2.07 4.73 -5.58
N LYS A 47 -1.87 5.42 -6.70
CA LYS A 47 -0.74 6.34 -6.82
C LYS A 47 -0.87 7.50 -5.85
N SER A 48 -2.06 8.08 -5.75
CA SER A 48 -2.29 9.19 -4.82
C SER A 48 -2.02 8.77 -3.39
N MET A 49 -2.48 7.59 -3.01
CA MET A 49 -2.23 7.11 -1.66
C MET A 49 -0.75 6.87 -1.44
N ALA A 50 -0.07 6.30 -2.43
CA ALA A 50 1.36 6.06 -2.32
C ALA A 50 2.12 7.37 -2.11
N GLU A 51 1.78 8.39 -2.87
CA GLU A 51 2.46 9.67 -2.76
C GLU A 51 2.20 10.30 -1.40
N ALA A 52 0.96 10.23 -0.93
CA ALA A 52 0.62 10.80 0.37
C ALA A 52 1.39 10.10 1.49
N ILE A 53 1.47 8.77 1.44
CA ILE A 53 2.19 8.03 2.46
C ILE A 53 3.67 8.34 2.40
N ARG A 54 4.25 8.39 1.20
CA ARG A 54 5.67 8.66 1.06
C ARG A 54 6.04 10.03 1.57
N ILE A 55 5.24 11.03 1.24
CA ILE A 55 5.51 12.40 1.66
C ILE A 55 5.37 12.53 3.17
N ASN A 56 4.41 11.83 3.75
CA ASN A 56 4.12 11.94 5.17
C ASN A 56 4.71 10.82 6.01
N ALA A 57 5.64 10.04 5.45
CA ALA A 57 6.15 8.86 6.15
C ALA A 57 6.77 9.23 7.50
N ASP A 58 7.51 10.34 7.56
CA ASP A 58 8.12 10.76 8.80
C ASP A 58 7.06 11.13 9.83
N GLU A 59 6.07 11.89 9.42
CA GLU A 59 4.99 12.26 10.33
C GLU A 59 4.19 11.06 10.79
N LEU A 60 3.91 10.14 9.86
CA LEU A 60 3.17 8.94 10.21
C LEU A 60 3.94 8.09 11.21
N ALA A 61 5.26 8.04 11.08
CA ALA A 61 6.09 7.28 12.01
C ALA A 61 6.03 7.86 13.42
N ARG A 62 5.83 9.16 13.53
CA ARG A 62 5.79 9.85 14.81
C ARG A 62 4.39 10.02 15.38
N ASP A 63 3.39 9.70 14.58
CA ASP A 63 2.00 9.89 14.95
C ASP A 63 1.56 8.86 15.98
N GLU A 64 0.36 9.07 16.51
CA GLU A 64 -0.24 8.09 17.41
C GLU A 64 -0.38 6.76 16.70
N LEU A 65 -0.14 5.71 17.44
CA LEU A 65 -0.19 4.37 16.88
C LEU A 65 -1.51 4.08 16.18
N THR A 66 -2.61 4.52 16.79
CA THR A 66 -3.94 4.27 16.21
C THR A 66 -4.08 4.89 14.83
N ASN A 67 -3.60 6.11 14.65
CA ASN A 67 -3.69 6.78 13.36
C ASN A 67 -2.80 6.11 12.33
N ALA A 68 -1.58 5.75 12.74
CA ALA A 68 -0.65 5.08 11.83
C ALA A 68 -1.21 3.74 11.40
N GLU A 69 -1.81 2.99 12.32
CA GLU A 69 -2.41 1.71 11.98
C GLU A 69 -3.58 1.85 11.04
N ARG A 70 -4.36 2.93 11.19
CA ARG A 70 -5.49 3.15 10.29
C ARG A 70 -5.01 3.37 8.86
N VAL A 71 -3.98 4.18 8.69
CA VAL A 71 -3.43 4.42 7.35
C VAL A 71 -2.89 3.12 6.78
N LEU A 72 -2.20 2.34 7.60
CA LEU A 72 -1.65 1.07 7.16
C LEU A 72 -2.75 0.12 6.73
N GLN A 73 -3.84 0.05 7.48
CA GLN A 73 -4.97 -0.80 7.12
C GLN A 73 -5.58 -0.40 5.79
N GLN A 74 -5.72 0.90 5.57
CA GLN A 74 -6.28 1.37 4.30
C GLN A 74 -5.39 1.01 3.13
N ALA A 75 -4.09 1.16 3.29
CA ALA A 75 -3.15 0.85 2.24
C ALA A 75 -3.12 -0.64 1.92
N THR A 76 -3.05 -1.46 2.97
CA THR A 76 -3.01 -2.91 2.75
C THR A 76 -4.33 -3.43 2.20
N ALA A 77 -5.44 -2.82 2.59
CA ALA A 77 -6.74 -3.20 2.03
C ALA A 77 -6.81 -2.91 0.55
N MET A 78 -6.26 -1.77 0.13
CA MET A 78 -6.27 -1.43 -1.29
C MET A 78 -5.42 -2.40 -2.10
N ILE A 79 -4.25 -2.77 -1.60
CA ILE A 79 -3.41 -3.73 -2.28
C ILE A 79 -4.10 -5.09 -2.36
N ALA A 80 -4.72 -5.51 -1.27
CA ALA A 80 -5.42 -6.79 -1.22
C ALA A 80 -6.60 -6.81 -2.17
N GLN A 81 -7.30 -5.68 -2.28
CA GLN A 81 -8.45 -5.58 -3.18
C GLN A 81 -8.01 -5.80 -4.62
N PHE A 82 -6.91 -5.20 -5.01
CA PHE A 82 -6.41 -5.39 -6.37
C PHE A 82 -6.06 -6.85 -6.63
N LYS A 83 -5.37 -7.48 -5.68
CA LYS A 83 -4.97 -8.88 -5.83
C LYS A 83 -6.17 -9.80 -5.90
N ALA A 84 -7.22 -9.49 -5.15
CA ALA A 84 -8.42 -10.32 -5.17
C ALA A 84 -9.13 -10.26 -6.51
N VAL A 85 -9.13 -9.08 -7.14
CA VAL A 85 -9.78 -8.90 -8.43
C VAL A 85 -8.90 -9.41 -9.57
N HIS A 86 -7.58 -9.31 -9.41
CA HIS A 86 -6.64 -9.66 -10.46
C HIS A 86 -5.57 -10.59 -9.93
N PRO A 87 -5.96 -11.81 -9.51
CA PRO A 87 -5.00 -12.74 -8.92
C PRO A 87 -3.95 -13.24 -9.91
N TYR A 88 -4.29 -13.24 -11.19
CA TYR A 88 -3.37 -13.72 -12.23
C TYR A 88 -3.20 -12.63 -13.28
N PRO A 89 -2.56 -11.52 -12.93
CA PRO A 89 -2.48 -10.42 -13.88
C PRO A 89 -1.88 -10.91 -15.16
N LEU A 90 -1.71 -10.27 -16.10
CA LEU A 90 -1.16 -10.50 -17.43
C LEU A 90 -0.88 -11.95 -17.81
N VAL A 91 -0.21 -12.70 -16.93
CA VAL A 91 0.17 -14.08 -17.25
C VAL A 91 -1.06 -14.93 -17.52
N SER A 92 -2.05 -14.82 -16.67
CA SER A 92 -3.28 -15.58 -16.85
C SER A 92 -3.96 -15.22 -18.15
N MET A 93 -3.96 -13.95 -18.47
CA MET A 93 -4.61 -13.50 -19.68
C MET A 93 -3.88 -13.97 -20.93
N ALA A 94 -2.58 -14.09 -20.84
CA ALA A 94 -1.79 -14.57 -21.97
C ALA A 94 -2.08 -16.03 -22.27
N ILE A 95 -2.45 -16.79 -21.28
CA ILE A 95 -2.73 -18.21 -21.46
C ILE A 95 -4.06 -18.42 -22.20
N HIS A 96 -4.96 -17.54 -22.02
CA HIS A 96 -6.27 -17.66 -22.64
C HIS A 96 -6.27 -17.17 -24.05
#